data_903231eb83c7d5fa1f098a08528b037f
#
_entry.id   903231eb83c7d5fa1f098a08528b037f
#
_cell.length_a   1.000
_cell.length_b   1.000
_cell.length_c   1.000
_cell.angle_alpha   90.00
_cell.angle_beta   90.00
_cell.angle_gamma   90.00
#
_symmetry.space_group_name_H-M   'P 1'
#
loop_
_entity.id
_entity.type
_entity.pdbx_description
1 polymer ?
#
loop_
_entity_poly.entity_id
_entity_poly.type
_entity_poly.pdbx_seq_one_letter_code
_entity_poly.pdbx_strand_id
1 'polypeptide(L)'
;AVYDYYANDKITVLENLTREKLLKLKEVFSTMESFFHGKSSGLDPLNSYLSIPILINSKKDIKVTGIPSQERVGEGAVFLLDSGEVSTTAPMINIFMESMKKDGFRKMLNDKFIKYTNMCVEDFLNGDLSSLFQNTKKLSKVVFDNFKPMIPNKYHSLWQKGIANDSYFLKLCGSGGGGYILGFAKDFEKAK
;
A
#
# COMPACT_ATOMS: atom_id res chain seq x y z
N ALA A 1 -3.13 -7.93 -22.55
CA ALA A 1 -3.70 -8.77 -23.59
C ALA A 1 -5.00 -8.15 -24.17
N VAL A 2 -6.15 -8.14 -23.44
CA VAL A 2 -7.44 -7.64 -23.99
C VAL A 2 -7.33 -6.18 -24.43
N TYR A 3 -6.81 -5.29 -23.57
CA TYR A 3 -6.58 -3.90 -23.91
C TYR A 3 -5.69 -3.73 -25.14
N ASP A 4 -4.58 -4.47 -25.22
CA ASP A 4 -3.64 -4.37 -26.34
C ASP A 4 -4.22 -4.89 -27.66
N TYR A 5 -5.18 -5.81 -27.57
CA TYR A 5 -5.82 -6.36 -28.75
C TYR A 5 -6.90 -5.44 -29.33
N TYR A 6 -7.74 -4.83 -28.46
CA TYR A 6 -8.94 -4.11 -28.88
C TYR A 6 -8.79 -2.58 -28.89
N ALA A 7 -7.80 -2.00 -28.21
CA ALA A 7 -7.62 -0.56 -28.19
C ALA A 7 -7.08 -0.04 -29.53
N ASN A 8 -7.77 0.91 -30.13
CA ASN A 8 -7.32 1.57 -31.37
C ASN A 8 -6.18 2.55 -31.09
N ASP A 9 -6.34 3.39 -30.06
CA ASP A 9 -5.35 4.37 -29.62
C ASP A 9 -4.69 3.89 -28.30
N LYS A 10 -3.67 3.05 -28.43
CA LYS A 10 -2.99 2.46 -27.26
C LYS A 10 -2.11 3.49 -26.57
N ILE A 11 -2.27 3.58 -25.25
CA ILE A 11 -1.33 4.25 -24.38
C ILE A 11 -0.36 3.19 -23.88
N THR A 12 0.91 3.28 -24.24
CA THR A 12 1.94 2.28 -23.90
C THR A 12 2.91 2.82 -22.85
N VAL A 13 3.64 1.90 -22.20
CA VAL A 13 4.67 2.27 -21.21
C VAL A 13 5.85 3.02 -21.85
N LEU A 14 6.07 2.83 -23.16
CA LEU A 14 7.13 3.51 -23.93
C LEU A 14 6.83 4.99 -24.24
N GLU A 15 5.57 5.41 -24.05
CA GLU A 15 5.18 6.79 -24.23
C GLU A 15 5.41 7.62 -22.96
N ASN A 16 5.43 8.95 -23.14
CA ASN A 16 5.40 9.85 -21.99
C ASN A 16 4.05 9.71 -21.27
N LEU A 17 4.06 9.03 -20.11
CA LEU A 17 2.89 8.76 -19.29
C LEU A 17 2.51 10.00 -18.47
N THR A 18 1.81 10.93 -19.13
CA THR A 18 1.24 12.09 -18.43
C THR A 18 0.16 11.64 -17.44
N ARG A 19 -0.12 12.48 -16.44
CA ARG A 19 -1.21 12.28 -15.49
C ARG A 19 -2.55 11.98 -16.18
N GLU A 20 -2.85 12.68 -17.27
CA GLU A 20 -4.08 12.51 -18.03
C GLU A 20 -4.16 11.11 -18.65
N LYS A 21 -3.07 10.66 -19.30
CA LYS A 21 -2.97 9.31 -19.85
C LYS A 21 -3.12 8.23 -18.80
N LEU A 22 -2.52 8.42 -17.60
CA LEU A 22 -2.65 7.48 -16.49
C LEU A 22 -4.10 7.39 -15.98
N LEU A 23 -4.79 8.53 -15.85
CA LEU A 23 -6.19 8.56 -15.43
C LEU A 23 -7.11 7.90 -16.48
N LYS A 24 -6.86 8.14 -17.77
CA LYS A 24 -7.59 7.49 -18.86
C LYS A 24 -7.41 5.97 -18.85
N LEU A 25 -6.18 5.49 -18.71
CA LEU A 25 -5.89 4.04 -18.58
C LEU A 25 -6.59 3.44 -17.37
N LYS A 26 -6.49 4.11 -16.20
CA LYS A 26 -7.17 3.67 -14.98
C LYS A 26 -8.68 3.53 -15.17
N GLU A 27 -9.33 4.47 -15.87
CA GLU A 27 -10.76 4.43 -16.14
C GLU A 27 -11.13 3.26 -17.07
N VAL A 28 -10.36 3.04 -18.14
CA VAL A 28 -10.53 1.90 -19.03
C VAL A 28 -10.41 0.59 -18.26
N PHE A 29 -9.36 0.42 -17.46
CA PHE A 29 -9.14 -0.80 -16.67
C PHE A 29 -10.18 -0.98 -15.58
N SER A 30 -10.65 0.10 -14.96
CA SER A 30 -11.77 0.06 -14.01
C SER A 30 -13.04 -0.51 -14.67
N THR A 31 -13.35 -0.05 -15.87
CA THR A 31 -14.51 -0.53 -16.64
C THR A 31 -14.36 -2.01 -17.02
N MET A 32 -13.20 -2.40 -17.53
CA MET A 32 -12.91 -3.79 -17.93
C MET A 32 -13.00 -4.74 -16.72
N GLU A 33 -12.40 -4.40 -15.60
CA GLU A 33 -12.38 -5.24 -14.40
C GLU A 33 -13.76 -5.30 -13.73
N SER A 34 -14.53 -4.21 -13.78
CA SER A 34 -15.88 -4.16 -13.23
C SER A 34 -16.84 -5.15 -13.89
N PHE A 35 -16.55 -5.57 -15.11
CA PHE A 35 -17.32 -6.62 -15.78
C PHE A 35 -17.23 -7.98 -15.04
N PHE A 36 -16.08 -8.29 -14.44
CA PHE A 36 -15.83 -9.57 -13.78
C PHE A 36 -16.12 -9.53 -12.27
N HIS A 37 -15.85 -8.41 -11.62
CA HIS A 37 -15.85 -8.30 -10.15
C HIS A 37 -16.81 -7.26 -9.60
N GLY A 38 -17.64 -6.65 -10.44
CA GLY A 38 -18.46 -5.51 -10.06
C GLY A 38 -17.63 -4.21 -9.99
N LYS A 39 -17.83 -3.36 -8.99
CA LYS A 39 -17.16 -2.06 -8.93
C LYS A 39 -15.66 -2.19 -8.65
N SER A 40 -14.81 -1.78 -9.60
CA SER A 40 -13.36 -1.76 -9.48
C SER A 40 -12.78 -0.34 -9.46
N SER A 41 -11.61 -0.19 -8.82
CA SER A 41 -10.82 1.05 -8.87
C SER A 41 -9.98 1.18 -10.15
N GLY A 42 -9.71 0.08 -10.85
CA GLY A 42 -8.82 -0.01 -12.00
C GLY A 42 -7.33 0.11 -11.66
N LEU A 43 -6.95 0.15 -10.37
CA LEU A 43 -5.56 0.35 -9.97
C LEU A 43 -4.71 -0.92 -10.11
N ASP A 44 -5.26 -2.07 -9.78
CA ASP A 44 -4.53 -3.33 -9.89
C ASP A 44 -4.19 -3.67 -11.34
N PRO A 45 -5.15 -3.65 -12.29
CA PRO A 45 -4.82 -3.86 -13.68
C PRO A 45 -3.95 -2.74 -14.28
N LEU A 46 -4.10 -1.49 -13.82
CA LEU A 46 -3.20 -0.40 -14.23
C LEU A 46 -1.76 -0.68 -13.83
N ASN A 47 -1.52 -1.02 -12.56
CA ASN A 47 -0.18 -1.33 -12.07
C ASN A 47 0.43 -2.54 -12.79
N SER A 48 -0.36 -3.60 -13.00
CA SER A 48 0.06 -4.79 -13.73
C SER A 48 0.40 -4.49 -15.20
N TYR A 49 -0.35 -3.62 -15.84
CA TYR A 49 -0.12 -3.24 -17.23
C TYR A 49 1.15 -2.40 -17.39
N LEU A 50 1.34 -1.41 -16.54
CA LEU A 50 2.49 -0.52 -16.60
C LEU A 50 3.78 -1.19 -16.16
N SER A 51 3.73 -2.12 -15.21
CA SER A 51 4.89 -2.80 -14.61
C SER A 51 5.96 -1.84 -14.07
N ILE A 52 5.53 -0.65 -13.65
CA ILE A 52 6.38 0.39 -13.07
C ILE A 52 5.71 0.96 -11.82
N PRO A 53 6.48 1.44 -10.83
CA PRO A 53 5.92 2.01 -9.62
C PRO A 53 5.04 3.23 -9.91
N ILE A 54 3.88 3.27 -9.26
CA ILE A 54 2.97 4.41 -9.32
C ILE A 54 2.74 4.98 -7.92
N LEU A 55 2.76 6.29 -7.81
CA LEU A 55 2.39 7.01 -6.60
C LEU A 55 0.96 7.53 -6.72
N ILE A 56 0.14 7.17 -5.74
CA ILE A 56 -1.28 7.53 -5.67
C ILE A 56 -1.48 8.48 -4.51
N ASN A 57 -1.56 9.77 -4.79
CA ASN A 57 -1.85 10.79 -3.76
C ASN A 57 -3.36 10.94 -3.52
N SER A 58 -4.17 10.75 -4.55
CA SER A 58 -5.63 10.79 -4.48
C SER A 58 -6.26 10.06 -5.66
N LYS A 59 -7.60 9.97 -5.69
CA LYS A 59 -8.34 9.37 -6.83
C LYS A 59 -7.99 10.01 -8.18
N LYS A 60 -7.61 11.28 -8.18
CA LYS A 60 -7.29 12.05 -9.39
C LYS A 60 -5.81 12.44 -9.49
N ASP A 61 -5.00 12.07 -8.53
CA ASP A 61 -3.58 12.38 -8.52
C ASP A 61 -2.74 11.11 -8.45
N ILE A 62 -2.38 10.63 -9.62
CA ILE A 62 -1.58 9.43 -9.85
C ILE A 62 -0.40 9.82 -10.74
N LYS A 63 0.79 9.39 -10.39
CA LYS A 63 2.00 9.62 -11.19
C LYS A 63 2.92 8.40 -11.15
N VAL A 64 3.68 8.23 -12.21
CA VAL A 64 4.81 7.30 -12.23
C VAL A 64 5.91 7.85 -11.32
N THR A 65 6.58 6.97 -10.61
CA THR A 65 7.71 7.33 -9.75
C THR A 65 8.85 6.33 -9.91
N GLY A 66 10.07 6.77 -9.62
CA GLY A 66 11.22 5.88 -9.50
C GLY A 66 11.22 5.16 -8.15
N ILE A 67 11.97 4.06 -8.09
CA ILE A 67 12.36 3.43 -6.82
C ILE A 67 13.78 3.92 -6.50
N PRO A 68 14.10 4.26 -5.23
CA PRO A 68 15.46 4.59 -4.84
C PRO A 68 16.44 3.47 -5.23
N SER A 69 17.67 3.84 -5.60
CA SER A 69 18.71 2.87 -5.96
C SER A 69 18.92 1.85 -4.83
N GLN A 70 19.01 0.57 -5.22
CA GLN A 70 19.27 -0.54 -4.29
C GLN A 70 20.77 -0.74 -4.03
N GLU A 71 21.62 0.25 -4.27
CA GLU A 71 23.08 0.14 -4.13
C GLU A 71 23.55 -0.02 -2.69
N ARG A 72 22.68 0.20 -1.70
CA ARG A 72 22.97 0.01 -0.28
C ARG A 72 22.62 -1.42 0.15
N VAL A 73 23.51 -2.35 -0.11
CA VAL A 73 23.38 -3.73 0.36
C VAL A 73 23.57 -3.78 1.87
N GLY A 74 22.61 -4.34 2.60
CA GLY A 74 22.68 -4.58 4.04
C GLY A 74 22.00 -3.55 4.95
N GLU A 75 21.59 -2.43 4.42
CA GLU A 75 20.90 -1.37 5.20
C GLU A 75 19.38 -1.44 5.07
N GLY A 76 18.78 -2.43 5.71
CA GLY A 76 17.34 -2.60 5.72
C GLY A 76 16.84 -3.71 4.80
N ALA A 77 15.62 -4.15 5.07
CA ALA A 77 14.92 -5.13 4.26
C ALA A 77 13.43 -4.82 4.20
N VAL A 78 12.85 -5.04 3.03
CA VAL A 78 11.40 -5.07 2.83
C VAL A 78 11.00 -6.52 2.58
N PHE A 79 9.98 -7.00 3.28
CA PHE A 79 9.53 -8.39 3.17
C PHE A 79 8.00 -8.49 3.18
N LEU A 80 7.49 -9.60 2.70
CA LEU A 80 6.07 -9.92 2.74
C LEU A 80 5.85 -11.14 3.62
N LEU A 81 4.90 -11.03 4.55
CA LEU A 81 4.41 -12.16 5.34
C LEU A 81 3.10 -12.64 4.72
N ASP A 82 3.08 -13.88 4.27
CA ASP A 82 1.85 -14.53 3.83
C ASP A 82 0.98 -14.88 5.04
N SER A 83 -0.23 -14.35 5.07
CA SER A 83 -1.15 -14.68 6.15
C SER A 83 -1.72 -16.10 6.02
N GLY A 84 -1.63 -16.75 4.86
CA GLY A 84 -2.29 -18.02 4.60
C GLY A 84 -3.83 -17.96 4.72
N GLU A 85 -4.39 -16.74 4.83
CA GLU A 85 -5.83 -16.51 4.94
C GLU A 85 -6.32 -15.74 3.72
N VAL A 86 -7.41 -16.19 3.14
CA VAL A 86 -8.06 -15.46 2.04
C VAL A 86 -8.84 -14.29 2.64
N SER A 87 -8.49 -13.07 2.24
CA SER A 87 -9.23 -11.88 2.65
C SER A 87 -10.37 -11.60 1.69
N THR A 88 -11.53 -11.30 2.25
CA THR A 88 -12.63 -10.68 1.53
C THR A 88 -12.67 -9.18 1.87
N THR A 89 -12.62 -8.33 0.85
CA THR A 89 -12.51 -6.88 1.02
C THR A 89 -13.75 -6.26 1.68
N ALA A 90 -14.94 -6.78 1.37
CA ALA A 90 -16.20 -6.18 1.83
C ALA A 90 -16.36 -6.12 3.36
N PRO A 91 -16.09 -7.17 4.16
CA PRO A 91 -16.13 -7.10 5.61
C PRO A 91 -15.15 -6.07 6.18
N MET A 92 -13.95 -5.95 5.62
CA MET A 92 -12.93 -4.98 6.07
C MET A 92 -13.37 -3.54 5.79
N ILE A 93 -13.95 -3.28 4.62
CA ILE A 93 -14.55 -1.98 4.32
C ILE A 93 -15.65 -1.64 5.32
N ASN A 94 -16.51 -2.59 5.67
CA ASN A 94 -17.59 -2.36 6.64
C ASN A 94 -17.03 -1.97 8.01
N ILE A 95 -16.00 -2.68 8.52
CA ILE A 95 -15.31 -2.34 9.78
C ILE A 95 -14.74 -0.93 9.72
N PHE A 96 -14.10 -0.57 8.60
CA PHE A 96 -13.56 0.77 8.40
C PHE A 96 -14.67 1.83 8.39
N MET A 97 -15.74 1.62 7.65
CA MET A 97 -16.85 2.57 7.54
C MET A 97 -17.59 2.76 8.87
N GLU A 98 -17.76 1.71 9.68
CA GLU A 98 -18.29 1.84 11.03
C GLU A 98 -17.37 2.67 11.95
N SER A 99 -16.06 2.46 11.82
CA SER A 99 -15.07 3.26 12.55
C SER A 99 -15.10 4.73 12.12
N MET A 100 -15.34 5.02 10.85
CA MET A 100 -15.46 6.37 10.29
C MET A 100 -16.65 7.17 10.86
N LYS A 101 -17.64 6.53 11.48
CA LYS A 101 -18.72 7.23 12.16
C LYS A 101 -18.27 7.94 13.45
N LYS A 102 -17.11 7.54 13.98
CA LYS A 102 -16.56 8.08 15.24
C LYS A 102 -15.61 9.26 14.95
N ASP A 103 -15.88 10.43 15.59
CA ASP A 103 -15.04 11.63 15.41
C ASP A 103 -13.57 11.40 15.77
N GLY A 104 -13.31 10.69 16.86
CA GLY A 104 -11.96 10.37 17.28
C GLY A 104 -11.17 9.56 16.23
N PHE A 105 -11.87 8.65 15.53
CA PHE A 105 -11.23 7.86 14.47
C PHE A 105 -10.91 8.74 13.25
N ARG A 106 -11.84 9.60 12.82
CA ARG A 106 -11.60 10.56 11.73
C ARG A 106 -10.44 11.51 12.05
N LYS A 107 -10.38 12.02 13.27
CA LYS A 107 -9.28 12.86 13.74
C LYS A 107 -7.95 12.10 13.71
N MET A 108 -7.92 10.87 14.24
CA MET A 108 -6.72 10.02 14.20
C MET A 108 -6.25 9.76 12.77
N LEU A 109 -7.17 9.49 11.82
CA LEU A 109 -6.83 9.31 10.41
C LEU A 109 -6.09 10.52 9.85
N ASN A 110 -6.62 11.72 10.04
CA ASN A 110 -6.01 12.94 9.51
C ASN A 110 -4.70 13.30 10.21
N ASP A 111 -4.71 13.31 11.54
CA ASP A 111 -3.60 13.84 12.34
C ASP A 111 -2.41 12.87 12.44
N LYS A 112 -2.65 11.56 12.28
CA LYS A 112 -1.62 10.53 12.46
C LYS A 112 -1.47 9.62 11.25
N PHE A 113 -2.52 8.92 10.83
CA PHE A 113 -2.40 7.88 9.81
C PHE A 113 -1.95 8.48 8.45
N ILE A 114 -2.67 9.48 7.94
CA ILE A 114 -2.33 10.14 6.67
C ILE A 114 -0.98 10.82 6.78
N LYS A 115 -0.75 11.55 7.87
CA LYS A 115 0.52 12.24 8.12
C LYS A 115 1.71 11.29 8.06
N TYR A 116 1.69 10.20 8.83
CA TYR A 116 2.81 9.26 8.84
C TYR A 116 2.94 8.47 7.54
N THR A 117 1.82 8.20 6.84
CA THR A 117 1.86 7.60 5.50
C THR A 117 2.60 8.50 4.53
N ASN A 118 2.28 9.80 4.49
CA ASN A 118 2.94 10.74 3.60
C ASN A 118 4.44 10.87 3.94
N MET A 119 4.78 10.96 5.23
CA MET A 119 6.19 10.99 5.65
C MET A 119 6.95 9.74 5.21
N CYS A 120 6.37 8.54 5.37
CA CYS A 120 6.99 7.30 4.91
C CYS A 120 7.19 7.29 3.38
N VAL A 121 6.25 7.83 2.61
CA VAL A 121 6.38 7.94 1.16
C VAL A 121 7.52 8.89 0.79
N GLU A 122 7.58 10.06 1.41
CA GLU A 122 8.64 11.05 1.17
C GLU A 122 10.02 10.50 1.54
N ASP A 123 10.14 9.89 2.73
CA ASP A 123 11.39 9.27 3.19
C ASP A 123 11.85 8.17 2.22
N PHE A 124 10.90 7.32 1.78
CA PHE A 124 11.20 6.25 0.82
C PHE A 124 11.69 6.80 -0.52
N LEU A 125 11.02 7.80 -1.08
CA LEU A 125 11.39 8.41 -2.36
C LEU A 125 12.74 9.14 -2.29
N ASN A 126 13.08 9.69 -1.13
CA ASN A 126 14.35 10.37 -0.89
C ASN A 126 15.49 9.41 -0.51
N GLY A 127 15.20 8.13 -0.27
CA GLY A 127 16.17 7.14 0.20
C GLY A 127 16.65 7.37 1.64
N ASP A 128 15.89 8.13 2.45
CA ASP A 128 16.19 8.36 3.87
C ASP A 128 15.68 7.19 4.72
N LEU A 129 16.51 6.16 4.82
CA LEU A 129 16.17 4.94 5.57
C LEU A 129 15.97 5.21 7.06
N SER A 130 16.73 6.13 7.66
CA SER A 130 16.61 6.43 9.09
C SER A 130 15.24 7.01 9.44
N SER A 131 14.81 8.05 8.70
CA SER A 131 13.49 8.65 8.87
C SER A 131 12.38 7.68 8.49
N LEU A 132 12.57 6.89 7.42
CA LEU A 132 11.61 5.88 6.99
C LEU A 132 11.31 4.88 8.10
N PHE A 133 12.33 4.32 8.76
CA PHE A 133 12.12 3.39 9.86
C PHE A 133 11.41 4.02 11.05
N GLN A 134 11.78 5.25 11.44
CA GLN A 134 11.13 5.96 12.53
C GLN A 134 9.65 6.23 12.22
N ASN A 135 9.33 6.68 11.00
CA ASN A 135 7.96 7.00 10.62
C ASN A 135 7.14 5.74 10.36
N THR A 136 7.74 4.67 9.82
CA THR A 136 7.09 3.35 9.70
C THR A 136 6.76 2.76 11.07
N LYS A 137 7.62 2.92 12.09
CA LYS A 137 7.31 2.53 13.48
C LYS A 137 6.05 3.24 13.99
N LYS A 138 5.99 4.57 13.83
CA LYS A 138 4.81 5.36 14.24
C LYS A 138 3.55 4.93 13.49
N LEU A 139 3.65 4.72 12.18
CA LEU A 139 2.56 4.25 11.34
C LEU A 139 2.10 2.85 11.75
N SER A 140 3.04 1.91 11.94
CA SER A 140 2.77 0.54 12.39
C SER A 140 2.02 0.51 13.72
N LYS A 141 2.43 1.38 14.68
CA LYS A 141 1.74 1.52 15.95
C LYS A 141 0.31 2.07 15.78
N VAL A 142 0.14 3.10 14.97
CA VAL A 142 -1.20 3.67 14.68
C VAL A 142 -2.11 2.62 14.04
N VAL A 143 -1.59 1.81 13.11
CA VAL A 143 -2.34 0.73 12.48
C VAL A 143 -2.72 -0.32 13.51
N PHE A 144 -1.80 -0.77 14.35
CA PHE A 144 -2.08 -1.77 15.38
C PHE A 144 -3.14 -1.29 16.38
N ASP A 145 -3.03 -0.06 16.84
CA ASP A 145 -3.93 0.49 17.86
C ASP A 145 -5.36 0.76 17.33
N ASN A 146 -5.51 1.07 16.03
CA ASN A 146 -6.78 1.56 15.49
C ASN A 146 -7.43 0.66 14.42
N PHE A 147 -6.66 -0.25 13.80
CA PHE A 147 -7.13 -1.15 12.75
C PHE A 147 -7.00 -2.63 13.16
N LYS A 148 -6.87 -2.90 14.45
CA LYS A 148 -6.64 -4.24 14.98
C LYS A 148 -7.63 -5.31 14.47
N PRO A 149 -8.94 -5.03 14.31
CA PRO A 149 -9.88 -6.00 13.73
C PRO A 149 -9.60 -6.36 12.26
N MET A 150 -8.80 -5.56 11.57
CA MET A 150 -8.39 -5.80 10.17
C MET A 150 -7.04 -6.54 10.09
N ILE A 151 -6.40 -6.81 11.21
CA ILE A 151 -5.16 -7.58 11.30
C ILE A 151 -5.49 -9.02 11.70
N PRO A 152 -5.08 -10.05 10.94
CA PRO A 152 -5.30 -11.44 11.33
C PRO A 152 -4.76 -11.71 12.74
N ASN A 153 -5.57 -12.35 13.59
CA ASN A 153 -5.29 -12.50 15.03
C ASN A 153 -3.94 -13.15 15.33
N LYS A 154 -3.50 -14.09 14.50
CA LYS A 154 -2.21 -14.77 14.65
C LYS A 154 -0.99 -13.84 14.54
N TYR A 155 -1.15 -12.68 13.90
CA TYR A 155 -0.07 -11.70 13.76
C TYR A 155 -0.06 -10.62 14.84
N HIS A 156 -1.04 -10.56 15.75
CA HIS A 156 -1.07 -9.54 16.80
C HIS A 156 0.18 -9.59 17.70
N SER A 157 0.58 -10.78 18.13
CA SER A 157 1.78 -10.95 18.97
C SER A 157 3.06 -10.58 18.21
N LEU A 158 3.17 -11.03 16.95
CA LEU A 158 4.30 -10.70 16.09
C LEU A 158 4.40 -9.18 15.84
N TRP A 159 3.27 -8.53 15.57
CA TRP A 159 3.20 -7.08 15.36
C TRP A 159 3.69 -6.30 16.59
N GLN A 160 3.19 -6.65 17.77
CA GLN A 160 3.60 -6.04 19.03
C GLN A 160 5.09 -6.26 19.33
N LYS A 161 5.60 -7.47 19.09
CA LYS A 161 7.01 -7.80 19.26
C LYS A 161 7.92 -6.93 18.41
N GLY A 162 7.59 -6.75 17.13
CA GLY A 162 8.37 -5.89 16.23
C GLY A 162 8.45 -4.44 16.72
N ILE A 163 7.31 -3.88 17.15
CA ILE A 163 7.26 -2.52 17.70
C ILE A 163 8.06 -2.41 19.01
N ALA A 164 7.93 -3.38 19.91
CA ALA A 164 8.57 -3.36 21.22
C ALA A 164 10.10 -3.50 21.12
N ASN A 165 10.58 -4.38 20.26
CA ASN A 165 12.00 -4.67 20.09
C ASN A 165 12.70 -3.74 19.08
N ASP A 166 11.96 -2.84 18.45
CA ASP A 166 12.49 -1.94 17.43
C ASP A 166 13.23 -2.67 16.28
N SER A 167 12.81 -3.89 15.96
CA SER A 167 13.49 -4.77 15.02
C SER A 167 12.87 -4.75 13.63
N TYR A 168 11.56 -4.73 13.55
CA TYR A 168 10.79 -4.63 12.31
C TYR A 168 9.44 -3.96 12.56
N PHE A 169 8.83 -3.45 11.50
CA PHE A 169 7.54 -2.78 11.55
C PHE A 169 6.64 -3.32 10.45
N LEU A 170 5.40 -3.61 10.79
CA LEU A 170 4.44 -4.23 9.89
C LEU A 170 3.39 -3.21 9.43
N LYS A 171 2.86 -3.42 8.23
CA LYS A 171 1.81 -2.62 7.62
C LYS A 171 0.86 -3.52 6.84
N LEU A 172 -0.45 -3.26 6.93
CA LEU A 172 -1.44 -3.94 6.11
C LEU A 172 -1.24 -3.61 4.62
N CYS A 173 -1.40 -4.63 3.77
CA CYS A 173 -1.53 -4.47 2.33
C CYS A 173 -3.03 -4.43 1.99
N GLY A 174 -3.45 -3.38 1.29
CA GLY A 174 -4.86 -3.22 0.91
C GLY A 174 -5.80 -3.12 2.11
N SER A 175 -6.93 -3.82 2.07
CA SER A 175 -7.97 -3.79 3.10
C SER A 175 -7.62 -4.52 4.40
N GLY A 176 -6.58 -5.35 4.40
CA GLY A 176 -6.29 -6.24 5.52
C GLY A 176 -7.23 -7.45 5.58
N GLY A 177 -7.31 -8.10 6.74
CA GLY A 177 -8.14 -9.29 6.98
C GLY A 177 -7.56 -10.59 6.45
N GLY A 178 -6.40 -10.55 5.79
CA GLY A 178 -5.72 -11.71 5.19
C GLY A 178 -4.78 -11.28 4.07
N GLY A 179 -4.34 -12.22 3.23
CA GLY A 179 -3.36 -11.98 2.18
C GLY A 179 -1.97 -11.69 2.74
N TYR A 180 -1.29 -10.70 2.18
CA TYR A 180 0.06 -10.33 2.61
C TYR A 180 0.09 -9.15 3.59
N ILE A 181 1.06 -9.20 4.50
CA ILE A 181 1.44 -8.09 5.39
C ILE A 181 2.82 -7.61 4.96
N LEU A 182 2.97 -6.32 4.71
CA LEU A 182 4.25 -5.71 4.36
C LEU A 182 5.06 -5.46 5.62
N GLY A 183 6.31 -5.86 5.61
CA GLY A 183 7.25 -5.66 6.71
C GLY A 183 8.48 -4.86 6.28
N PHE A 184 9.00 -4.07 7.22
CA PHE A 184 10.24 -3.31 7.11
C PHE A 184 11.13 -3.67 8.27
N ALA A 185 12.34 -4.14 8.02
CA ALA A 185 13.36 -4.42 9.03
C ALA A 185 14.58 -3.52 8.85
N LYS A 186 15.27 -3.19 9.94
CA LYS A 186 16.46 -2.35 9.91
C LYS A 186 17.66 -3.05 9.29
N ASP A 187 17.68 -4.37 9.33
CA ASP A 187 18.68 -5.18 8.66
C ASP A 187 18.07 -6.48 8.11
N PHE A 188 18.75 -7.07 7.16
CA PHE A 188 18.29 -8.27 6.46
C PHE A 188 18.18 -9.49 7.38
N GLU A 189 19.09 -9.64 8.34
CA GLU A 189 19.10 -10.81 9.25
C GLU A 189 17.88 -10.78 10.20
N LYS A 190 17.37 -9.59 10.51
CA LYS A 190 16.13 -9.45 11.32
C LYS A 190 14.86 -9.65 10.50
N ALA A 191 14.95 -9.72 9.19
CA ALA A 191 13.82 -10.00 8.30
C ALA A 191 13.61 -11.50 8.07
N LYS A 192 14.61 -12.35 8.34
CA LYS A 192 14.54 -13.81 8.30
C LYS A 192 13.85 -14.34 9.56
#